data_174c745d0c00689754b853c5422560c8
#
_entry.id   174c745d0c00689754b853c5422560c8
#
_cell.length_a   1.000
_cell.length_b   1.000
_cell.length_c   1.000
_cell.angle_alpha   90.00
_cell.angle_beta   90.00
_cell.angle_gamma   90.00
#
_symmetry.space_group_name_H-M   'P 1'
#
loop_
_entity.id
_entity.type
_entity.pdbx_description
1 polymer ?
#
loop_
_entity_poly.entity_id
_entity_poly.type
_entity_poly.pdbx_seq_one_letter_code
_entity_poly.pdbx_strand_id
1 'polypeptide(L)'
;MMLSSIIWDVDPILIHFGDGGIRWYGLLWALGLYLCWAINDWMYKRENCPAEWSDQMFFFMAAGVIIGARLGHCWFYEWHQYGAPWHFFGWEFSYRNPYIEHPLWLIKIWEGGLSSHGGAIGLIIAALLLNKFKFSRYPQYGTSWLWILDRLCIGVCLTATLIRLGNLFNSEIYGGPTDLPWGFIFVRDGQTVPCHPTQIYEMLYCIAAFAVTFPLYLYTEARRREGLLLGVFMEIVFVTRFCLEFIKNDQEAFEAGHVLNMGQWLSLPFIALGIYLIIRAFRRPLSPVVDKCPKKI
;
A
#
# COMPACT_ATOMS: atom_id res chain seq x y z
N MET A 1 9.37 8.36 38.52
CA MET A 1 8.37 9.25 37.88
C MET A 1 7.76 8.45 36.76
N MET A 2 6.56 7.91 36.94
CA MET A 2 5.87 7.26 35.81
C MET A 2 5.57 8.36 34.80
N LEU A 3 6.24 8.32 33.66
CA LEU A 3 5.91 9.17 32.50
C LEU A 3 4.49 8.82 32.12
N SER A 4 3.62 9.81 32.02
CA SER A 4 2.20 9.64 31.75
C SER A 4 1.99 9.03 30.36
N SER A 5 1.63 7.74 30.30
CA SER A 5 1.15 7.11 29.08
C SER A 5 -0.07 7.84 28.54
N ILE A 6 -0.24 7.82 27.24
CA ILE A 6 -1.37 8.47 26.56
C ILE A 6 -2.55 7.50 26.56
N ILE A 7 -3.64 7.87 27.22
CA ILE A 7 -4.88 7.10 27.19
C ILE A 7 -5.57 7.40 25.86
N TRP A 8 -5.75 6.35 25.02
CA TRP A 8 -6.42 6.44 23.73
C TRP A 8 -7.79 5.80 23.80
N ASP A 9 -8.83 6.63 23.90
CA ASP A 9 -10.25 6.24 23.96
C ASP A 9 -11.08 7.03 22.93
N VAL A 10 -10.53 7.20 21.73
CA VAL A 10 -11.21 7.94 20.67
C VAL A 10 -12.25 7.05 20.00
N ASP A 11 -13.46 7.58 19.79
CA ASP A 11 -14.52 6.86 19.08
C ASP A 11 -14.14 6.66 17.60
N PRO A 12 -14.11 5.41 17.07
CA PRO A 12 -13.85 5.15 15.67
C PRO A 12 -14.97 5.64 14.74
N ILE A 13 -16.16 5.97 15.29
CA ILE A 13 -17.31 6.50 14.56
C ILE A 13 -17.30 8.02 14.66
N LEU A 14 -17.21 8.71 13.51
CA LEU A 14 -17.28 10.16 13.43
C LEU A 14 -18.73 10.69 13.63
N ILE A 15 -19.69 10.03 12.97
CA ILE A 15 -21.10 10.42 13.02
C ILE A 15 -21.92 9.14 13.22
N HIS A 16 -22.71 9.10 14.29
CA HIS A 16 -23.57 7.97 14.61
C HIS A 16 -24.94 8.07 13.90
N PHE A 17 -25.41 6.96 13.33
CA PHE A 17 -26.75 6.78 12.77
C PHE A 17 -27.34 5.46 13.29
N GLY A 18 -28.20 5.52 14.31
CA GLY A 18 -28.71 4.32 14.98
C GLY A 18 -27.57 3.45 15.53
N ASP A 19 -27.55 2.17 15.18
CA ASP A 19 -26.53 1.21 15.62
C ASP A 19 -25.23 1.24 14.77
N GLY A 20 -25.15 2.12 13.77
CA GLY A 20 -24.01 2.28 12.88
C GLY A 20 -23.54 3.72 12.75
N GLY A 21 -22.72 4.00 11.73
CA GLY A 21 -22.28 5.37 11.48
C GLY A 21 -21.14 5.48 10.46
N ILE A 22 -20.76 6.72 10.19
CA ILE A 22 -19.60 7.03 9.36
C ILE A 22 -18.35 6.89 10.22
N ARG A 23 -17.45 5.98 9.85
CA ARG A 23 -16.18 5.75 10.54
C ARG A 23 -15.09 6.66 10.01
N TRP A 24 -14.21 7.11 10.90
CA TRP A 24 -12.98 7.84 10.54
C TRP A 24 -12.14 7.10 9.49
N TYR A 25 -12.00 5.78 9.64
CA TYR A 25 -11.21 4.96 8.72
C TYR A 25 -11.69 5.09 7.27
N GLY A 26 -12.99 4.94 7.03
CA GLY A 26 -13.56 5.05 5.68
C GLY A 26 -13.40 6.45 5.08
N LEU A 27 -13.61 7.49 5.89
CA LEU A 27 -13.44 8.87 5.46
C LEU A 27 -11.98 9.19 5.10
N LEU A 28 -11.04 8.80 5.96
CA LEU A 28 -9.61 9.01 5.74
C LEU A 28 -9.10 8.22 4.53
N TRP A 29 -9.61 7.00 4.35
CA TRP A 29 -9.30 6.19 3.18
C TRP A 29 -9.78 6.85 1.88
N ALA A 30 -11.01 7.34 1.85
CA ALA A 30 -11.57 8.07 0.71
C ALA A 30 -10.79 9.36 0.42
N LEU A 31 -10.43 10.12 1.46
CA LEU A 31 -9.60 11.32 1.34
C LEU A 31 -8.21 10.97 0.80
N GLY A 32 -7.62 9.86 1.25
CA GLY A 32 -6.32 9.38 0.76
C GLY A 32 -6.34 9.06 -0.73
N LEU A 33 -7.38 8.37 -1.20
CA LEU A 33 -7.58 8.08 -2.62
C LEU A 33 -7.76 9.36 -3.43
N TYR A 34 -8.55 10.31 -2.93
CA TYR A 34 -8.73 11.61 -3.58
C TYR A 34 -7.41 12.38 -3.69
N LEU A 35 -6.61 12.45 -2.62
CA LEU A 35 -5.31 13.12 -2.65
C LEU A 35 -4.33 12.41 -3.59
N CYS A 36 -4.34 11.08 -3.62
CA CYS A 36 -3.55 10.31 -4.58
C CYS A 36 -3.92 10.66 -6.03
N TRP A 37 -5.21 10.68 -6.34
CA TRP A 37 -5.68 11.10 -7.66
C TRP A 37 -5.30 12.55 -7.96
N ALA A 38 -5.54 13.49 -7.05
CA ALA A 38 -5.30 14.91 -7.26
C ALA A 38 -3.83 15.24 -7.52
N ILE A 39 -2.89 14.62 -6.78
CA ILE A 39 -1.46 14.84 -6.98
C ILE A 39 -0.97 14.22 -8.29
N ASN A 40 -1.51 13.04 -8.68
CA ASN A 40 -1.19 12.44 -9.97
C ASN A 40 -1.74 13.25 -11.13
N ASP A 41 -2.97 13.78 -11.03
CA ASP A 41 -3.56 14.69 -12.01
C ASP A 41 -2.71 15.94 -12.18
N TRP A 42 -2.27 16.54 -11.07
CA TRP A 42 -1.37 17.69 -11.10
C TRP A 42 -0.02 17.35 -11.77
N MET A 43 0.59 16.19 -11.47
CA MET A 43 1.83 15.76 -12.10
C MET A 43 1.66 15.52 -13.60
N TYR A 44 0.58 14.88 -14.02
CA TYR A 44 0.30 14.62 -15.43
C TYR A 44 0.04 15.92 -16.22
N LYS A 45 -0.68 16.88 -15.64
CA LYS A 45 -0.84 18.21 -16.21
C LYS A 45 0.50 18.95 -16.37
N ARG A 46 1.37 18.86 -15.38
CA ARG A 46 2.71 19.42 -15.40
C ARG A 46 3.62 18.80 -16.48
N GLU A 47 3.40 17.53 -16.79
CA GLU A 47 4.12 16.79 -17.84
C GLU A 47 3.43 16.88 -19.21
N ASN A 48 2.44 17.76 -19.37
CA ASN A 48 1.64 17.93 -20.58
C ASN A 48 0.95 16.65 -21.07
N CYS A 49 0.61 15.73 -20.17
CA CYS A 49 -0.12 14.52 -20.51
C CYS A 49 -1.58 14.80 -20.89
N PRO A 50 -2.21 13.92 -21.68
CA PRO A 50 -3.64 14.01 -21.95
C PRO A 50 -4.48 14.04 -20.68
N ALA A 51 -5.53 14.88 -20.65
CA ALA A 51 -6.33 15.12 -19.44
C ALA A 51 -7.01 13.86 -18.88
N GLU A 52 -7.35 12.91 -19.76
CA GLU A 52 -7.97 11.64 -19.38
C GLU A 52 -7.02 10.64 -18.69
N TRP A 53 -5.71 10.88 -18.69
CA TRP A 53 -4.75 9.91 -18.18
C TRP A 53 -4.80 9.73 -16.67
N SER A 54 -5.07 10.78 -15.92
CA SER A 54 -5.20 10.73 -14.47
C SER A 54 -6.40 9.88 -14.05
N ASP A 55 -7.54 10.05 -14.70
CA ASP A 55 -8.74 9.26 -14.44
C ASP A 55 -8.56 7.80 -14.86
N GLN A 56 -7.99 7.57 -16.06
CA GLN A 56 -7.68 6.22 -16.51
C GLN A 56 -6.74 5.50 -15.55
N MET A 57 -5.67 6.19 -15.10
CA MET A 57 -4.75 5.64 -14.12
C MET A 57 -5.49 5.28 -12.82
N PHE A 58 -6.28 6.20 -12.27
CA PHE A 58 -7.02 5.98 -11.04
C PHE A 58 -7.94 4.75 -11.12
N PHE A 59 -8.77 4.66 -12.17
CA PHE A 59 -9.70 3.54 -12.33
C PHE A 59 -8.98 2.20 -12.57
N PHE A 60 -7.92 2.17 -13.39
CA PHE A 60 -7.14 0.96 -13.61
C PHE A 60 -6.46 0.48 -12.33
N MET A 61 -5.85 1.40 -11.57
CA MET A 61 -5.16 1.06 -10.32
C MET A 61 -6.13 0.62 -9.24
N ALA A 62 -7.26 1.32 -9.05
CA ALA A 62 -8.29 0.93 -8.09
C ALA A 62 -8.87 -0.44 -8.41
N ALA A 63 -9.26 -0.69 -9.67
CA ALA A 63 -9.74 -1.99 -10.11
C ALA A 63 -8.68 -3.08 -9.91
N GLY A 64 -7.42 -2.82 -10.31
CA GLY A 64 -6.32 -3.75 -10.14
C GLY A 64 -6.07 -4.14 -8.69
N VAL A 65 -6.07 -3.16 -7.77
CA VAL A 65 -5.89 -3.40 -6.33
C VAL A 65 -7.05 -4.24 -5.78
N ILE A 66 -8.30 -3.86 -6.06
CA ILE A 66 -9.48 -4.55 -5.53
C ILE A 66 -9.54 -6.00 -6.04
N ILE A 67 -9.43 -6.18 -7.36
CA ILE A 67 -9.47 -7.51 -7.99
C ILE A 67 -8.29 -8.36 -7.52
N GLY A 68 -7.08 -7.79 -7.54
CA GLY A 68 -5.89 -8.50 -7.12
C GLY A 68 -5.92 -8.88 -5.64
N ALA A 69 -6.35 -7.97 -4.75
CA ALA A 69 -6.46 -8.22 -3.32
C ALA A 69 -7.48 -9.35 -3.03
N ARG A 70 -8.62 -9.34 -3.72
CA ARG A 70 -9.65 -10.38 -3.55
C ARG A 70 -9.17 -11.73 -4.08
N LEU A 71 -8.65 -11.77 -5.30
CA LEU A 71 -8.12 -13.00 -5.89
C LEU A 71 -6.97 -13.56 -5.05
N GLY A 72 -6.07 -12.69 -4.57
CA GLY A 72 -4.97 -13.09 -3.70
C GLY A 72 -5.46 -13.69 -2.38
N HIS A 73 -6.51 -13.12 -1.77
CA HIS A 73 -7.11 -13.70 -0.57
C HIS A 73 -7.72 -15.07 -0.85
N CYS A 74 -8.60 -15.15 -1.84
CA CYS A 74 -9.28 -16.40 -2.21
C CYS A 74 -8.31 -17.53 -2.58
N TRP A 75 -7.16 -17.18 -3.18
CA TRP A 75 -6.19 -18.15 -3.64
C TRP A 75 -5.19 -18.58 -2.57
N PHE A 76 -4.72 -17.65 -1.72
CA PHE A 76 -3.65 -17.93 -0.76
C PHE A 76 -4.13 -18.18 0.67
N TYR A 77 -5.21 -17.54 1.12
CA TYR A 77 -5.64 -17.59 2.50
C TYR A 77 -6.78 -18.58 2.74
N GLU A 78 -7.72 -18.74 1.82
CA GLU A 78 -8.87 -19.62 2.02
C GLU A 78 -8.70 -21.00 1.35
N TRP A 79 -7.66 -21.19 0.56
CA TRP A 79 -7.37 -22.49 -0.06
C TRP A 79 -7.10 -23.58 0.97
N HIS A 80 -6.60 -23.21 2.16
CA HIS A 80 -6.22 -24.13 3.22
C HIS A 80 -7.38 -24.66 4.07
N GLN A 81 -8.58 -24.09 3.97
CA GLN A 81 -9.68 -24.37 4.89
C GLN A 81 -10.53 -25.58 4.50
N TYR A 82 -10.38 -26.12 3.29
CA TYR A 82 -11.32 -27.11 2.76
C TYR A 82 -10.62 -28.31 2.10
N GLY A 83 -10.78 -29.53 2.69
CA GLY A 83 -10.39 -30.81 2.12
C GLY A 83 -9.14 -31.45 2.74
N ALA A 84 -8.75 -32.63 2.23
CA ALA A 84 -7.55 -33.33 2.69
C ALA A 84 -6.29 -32.57 2.28
N PRO A 85 -5.40 -32.23 3.21
CA PRO A 85 -4.22 -31.44 2.91
C PRO A 85 -3.17 -32.24 2.14
N TRP A 86 -2.51 -31.60 1.19
CA TRP A 86 -1.25 -32.06 0.64
C TRP A 86 -0.15 -31.03 0.93
N HIS A 87 1.08 -31.51 1.17
CA HIS A 87 2.19 -30.66 1.61
C HIS A 87 3.17 -30.42 0.47
N PHE A 88 3.54 -29.17 0.26
CA PHE A 88 4.58 -28.76 -0.68
C PHE A 88 5.46 -27.68 -0.04
N PHE A 89 6.74 -27.94 0.16
CA PHE A 89 7.68 -27.03 0.85
C PHE A 89 7.21 -26.52 2.22
N GLY A 90 6.53 -27.38 3.01
CA GLY A 90 5.98 -27.00 4.31
C GLY A 90 4.64 -26.28 4.25
N TRP A 91 4.10 -26.02 3.08
CA TRP A 91 2.75 -25.47 2.88
C TRP A 91 1.74 -26.61 2.74
N GLU A 92 0.62 -26.42 3.41
CA GLU A 92 -0.51 -27.34 3.37
C GLU A 92 -1.54 -26.81 2.35
N PHE A 93 -1.90 -27.62 1.36
CA PHE A 93 -2.86 -27.27 0.32
C PHE A 93 -4.04 -28.24 0.36
N SER A 94 -5.25 -27.72 0.20
CA SER A 94 -6.47 -28.52 0.12
C SER A 94 -6.94 -28.70 -1.33
N TYR A 95 -7.51 -29.85 -1.63
CA TYR A 95 -8.07 -30.14 -2.97
C TYR A 95 -9.41 -29.45 -3.26
N ARG A 96 -10.11 -28.94 -2.23
CA ARG A 96 -11.41 -28.29 -2.41
C ARG A 96 -11.28 -26.79 -2.16
N ASN A 97 -11.33 -26.03 -3.25
CA ASN A 97 -11.44 -24.59 -3.18
C ASN A 97 -12.94 -24.21 -3.24
N PRO A 98 -13.50 -23.56 -2.20
CA PRO A 98 -14.91 -23.19 -2.16
C PRO A 98 -15.32 -22.28 -3.33
N TYR A 99 -14.40 -21.55 -3.90
CA TYR A 99 -14.64 -20.66 -5.04
C TYR A 99 -14.80 -21.38 -6.38
N ILE A 100 -14.35 -22.66 -6.47
CA ILE A 100 -14.65 -23.52 -7.64
C ILE A 100 -16.09 -24.01 -7.55
N GLU A 101 -16.54 -24.37 -6.34
CA GLU A 101 -17.93 -24.82 -6.11
C GLU A 101 -18.92 -23.65 -6.10
N HIS A 102 -18.50 -22.48 -5.60
CA HIS A 102 -19.32 -21.28 -5.48
C HIS A 102 -18.63 -20.05 -6.10
N PRO A 103 -18.51 -19.93 -7.43
CA PRO A 103 -17.73 -18.87 -8.07
C PRO A 103 -18.22 -17.45 -7.76
N LEU A 104 -19.50 -17.29 -7.42
CA LEU A 104 -20.05 -15.99 -7.01
C LEU A 104 -19.47 -15.47 -5.67
N TRP A 105 -18.85 -16.32 -4.86
CA TRP A 105 -18.17 -15.85 -3.64
C TRP A 105 -16.93 -15.02 -3.94
N LEU A 106 -16.34 -15.14 -5.13
CA LEU A 106 -15.22 -14.29 -5.57
C LEU A 106 -15.56 -12.80 -5.54
N ILE A 107 -16.81 -12.43 -5.85
CA ILE A 107 -17.24 -11.03 -5.93
C ILE A 107 -17.75 -10.45 -4.60
N LYS A 108 -17.86 -11.26 -3.56
CA LYS A 108 -18.36 -10.84 -2.23
C LYS A 108 -17.28 -10.11 -1.43
N ILE A 109 -16.81 -8.97 -1.92
CA ILE A 109 -15.77 -8.16 -1.27
C ILE A 109 -16.24 -7.52 0.03
N TRP A 110 -17.54 -7.39 0.24
CA TRP A 110 -18.15 -6.83 1.44
C TRP A 110 -18.13 -7.77 2.66
N GLU A 111 -17.87 -9.05 2.47
CA GLU A 111 -17.69 -10.03 3.55
C GLU A 111 -16.25 -10.00 4.11
N GLY A 112 -15.38 -9.15 3.56
CA GLY A 112 -13.97 -9.06 3.93
C GLY A 112 -13.08 -9.93 3.03
N GLY A 113 -11.87 -10.22 3.50
CA GLY A 113 -10.93 -11.08 2.78
C GLY A 113 -10.24 -10.38 1.61
N LEU A 114 -9.31 -9.49 1.93
CA LEU A 114 -8.47 -8.79 0.97
C LEU A 114 -6.98 -8.99 1.33
N SER A 115 -6.21 -9.50 0.37
CA SER A 115 -4.78 -9.73 0.51
C SER A 115 -3.97 -8.54 0.03
N SER A 116 -3.08 -8.00 0.86
CA SER A 116 -2.18 -6.90 0.46
C SER A 116 -1.23 -7.30 -0.67
N HIS A 117 -0.73 -8.54 -0.67
CA HIS A 117 0.15 -9.06 -1.73
C HIS A 117 -0.59 -9.19 -3.07
N GLY A 118 -1.83 -9.72 -3.02
CA GLY A 118 -2.70 -9.78 -4.18
C GLY A 118 -2.97 -8.39 -4.75
N GLY A 119 -3.24 -7.40 -3.88
CA GLY A 119 -3.40 -6.01 -4.27
C GLY A 119 -2.17 -5.42 -4.96
N ALA A 120 -0.96 -5.69 -4.44
CA ALA A 120 0.29 -5.24 -5.06
C ALA A 120 0.53 -5.86 -6.44
N ILE A 121 0.29 -7.15 -6.59
CA ILE A 121 0.37 -7.85 -7.89
C ILE A 121 -0.67 -7.27 -8.87
N GLY A 122 -1.91 -7.07 -8.41
CA GLY A 122 -2.99 -6.47 -9.20
C GLY A 122 -2.66 -5.07 -9.69
N LEU A 123 -2.01 -4.26 -8.84
CA LEU A 123 -1.53 -2.92 -9.18
C LEU A 123 -0.48 -2.97 -10.31
N ILE A 124 0.48 -3.89 -10.23
CA ILE A 124 1.52 -4.06 -11.26
C ILE A 124 0.88 -4.50 -12.58
N ILE A 125 -0.02 -5.46 -12.54
CA ILE A 125 -0.76 -5.93 -13.73
C ILE A 125 -1.58 -4.77 -14.33
N ALA A 126 -2.26 -3.98 -13.50
CA ALA A 126 -3.02 -2.82 -13.96
C ALA A 126 -2.12 -1.78 -14.64
N ALA A 127 -0.93 -1.51 -14.09
CA ALA A 127 0.03 -0.60 -14.70
C ALA A 127 0.52 -1.10 -16.06
N LEU A 128 0.80 -2.40 -16.18
CA LEU A 128 1.18 -3.04 -17.44
C LEU A 128 0.05 -2.94 -18.49
N LEU A 129 -1.19 -3.24 -18.10
CA LEU A 129 -2.36 -3.18 -18.97
C LEU A 129 -2.67 -1.73 -19.40
N LEU A 130 -2.64 -0.79 -18.46
CA LEU A 130 -2.86 0.63 -18.73
C LEU A 130 -1.81 1.15 -19.74
N ASN A 131 -0.53 0.85 -19.50
CA ASN A 131 0.50 1.24 -20.44
C ASN A 131 0.27 0.61 -21.83
N LYS A 132 0.04 -0.71 -21.89
CA LYS A 132 -0.15 -1.44 -23.16
C LYS A 132 -1.34 -0.94 -23.95
N PHE A 133 -2.49 -0.71 -23.32
CA PHE A 133 -3.75 -0.42 -24.04
C PHE A 133 -4.05 1.06 -24.22
N LYS A 134 -3.44 1.92 -23.42
CA LYS A 134 -3.73 3.37 -23.43
C LYS A 134 -2.49 4.23 -23.68
N PHE A 135 -1.50 4.19 -22.82
CA PHE A 135 -0.39 5.13 -22.81
C PHE A 135 0.62 4.88 -23.91
N SER A 136 0.87 3.63 -24.31
CA SER A 136 1.76 3.29 -25.43
C SER A 136 1.31 3.82 -26.80
N ARG A 137 0.05 4.28 -26.89
CA ARG A 137 -0.46 4.97 -28.10
C ARG A 137 0.14 6.37 -28.29
N TYR A 138 0.88 6.85 -27.31
CA TYR A 138 1.53 8.16 -27.31
C TYR A 138 3.05 7.98 -27.13
N PRO A 139 3.77 7.50 -28.15
CA PRO A 139 5.18 7.12 -28.03
C PRO A 139 6.10 8.27 -27.64
N GLN A 140 5.70 9.52 -27.90
CA GLN A 140 6.46 10.72 -27.54
C GLN A 140 6.67 10.90 -26.04
N TYR A 141 5.85 10.26 -25.19
CA TYR A 141 6.03 10.28 -23.73
C TYR A 141 7.01 9.21 -23.24
N GLY A 142 7.31 8.22 -24.07
CA GLY A 142 8.18 7.11 -23.67
C GLY A 142 7.69 6.36 -22.42
N THR A 143 6.36 6.28 -22.24
CA THR A 143 5.78 5.69 -21.03
C THR A 143 6.03 4.19 -20.94
N SER A 144 6.25 3.74 -19.70
CA SER A 144 6.28 2.34 -19.31
C SER A 144 5.43 2.11 -18.07
N TRP A 145 5.25 0.87 -17.65
CA TRP A 145 4.61 0.57 -16.38
C TRP A 145 5.38 1.14 -15.18
N LEU A 146 6.72 1.22 -15.26
CA LEU A 146 7.55 1.87 -14.24
C LEU A 146 7.33 3.37 -14.22
N TRP A 147 7.18 4.01 -15.38
CA TRP A 147 6.84 5.44 -15.47
C TRP A 147 5.53 5.75 -14.73
N ILE A 148 4.54 4.88 -14.86
CA ILE A 148 3.25 5.02 -14.15
C ILE A 148 3.45 4.85 -12.63
N LEU A 149 4.16 3.81 -12.21
CA LEU A 149 4.38 3.50 -10.80
C LEU A 149 5.25 4.55 -10.09
N ASP A 150 6.20 5.18 -10.79
CA ASP A 150 7.00 6.30 -10.27
C ASP A 150 6.15 7.51 -9.86
N ARG A 151 5.06 7.78 -10.57
CA ARG A 151 4.16 8.88 -10.22
C ARG A 151 3.15 8.43 -9.16
N LEU A 152 2.65 7.23 -9.32
CA LEU A 152 1.66 6.67 -8.40
C LEU A 152 2.21 6.54 -6.97
N CYS A 153 3.47 6.11 -6.78
CA CYS A 153 4.05 5.91 -5.46
C CYS A 153 4.05 7.20 -4.61
N ILE A 154 4.19 8.38 -5.23
CA ILE A 154 4.11 9.68 -4.54
C ILE A 154 2.70 9.88 -3.95
N GLY A 155 1.66 9.61 -4.73
CA GLY A 155 0.27 9.71 -4.25
C GLY A 155 -0.07 8.64 -3.22
N VAL A 156 0.47 7.44 -3.39
CA VAL A 156 0.30 6.31 -2.44
C VAL A 156 0.85 6.65 -1.06
N CYS A 157 1.93 7.43 -0.95
CA CYS A 157 2.43 7.89 0.35
C CYS A 157 1.35 8.62 1.17
N LEU A 158 0.57 9.50 0.51
CA LEU A 158 -0.52 10.25 1.17
C LEU A 158 -1.66 9.33 1.58
N THR A 159 -2.05 8.41 0.69
CA THR A 159 -3.08 7.40 0.99
C THR A 159 -2.65 6.53 2.17
N ALA A 160 -1.43 6.01 2.15
CA ALA A 160 -0.89 5.16 3.21
C ALA A 160 -0.84 5.90 4.56
N THR A 161 -0.42 7.18 4.56
CA THR A 161 -0.44 8.03 5.76
C THR A 161 -1.85 8.09 6.38
N LEU A 162 -2.87 8.35 5.56
CA LEU A 162 -4.25 8.48 6.05
C LEU A 162 -4.86 7.13 6.45
N ILE A 163 -4.49 6.04 5.79
CA ILE A 163 -4.86 4.69 6.21
C ILE A 163 -4.30 4.40 7.60
N ARG A 164 -3.02 4.71 7.87
CA ARG A 164 -2.42 4.49 9.20
C ARG A 164 -3.05 5.36 10.28
N LEU A 165 -3.43 6.59 9.95
CA LEU A 165 -4.23 7.42 10.83
C LEU A 165 -5.61 6.77 11.12
N GLY A 166 -6.23 6.20 10.12
CA GLY A 166 -7.50 5.46 10.27
C GLY A 166 -7.36 4.22 11.17
N ASN A 167 -6.25 3.44 11.03
CA ASN A 167 -5.96 2.32 11.93
C ASN A 167 -5.79 2.80 13.39
N LEU A 168 -5.20 3.97 13.62
CA LEU A 168 -5.09 4.55 14.95
C LEU A 168 -6.48 4.85 15.54
N PHE A 169 -7.40 5.44 14.78
CA PHE A 169 -8.79 5.67 15.23
C PHE A 169 -9.54 4.36 15.53
N ASN A 170 -9.25 3.29 14.77
CA ASN A 170 -9.82 1.97 15.03
C ASN A 170 -9.15 1.24 16.21
N SER A 171 -8.08 1.78 16.82
CA SER A 171 -7.30 1.10 17.86
C SER A 171 -6.76 -0.27 17.42
N GLU A 172 -6.34 -0.39 16.16
CA GLU A 172 -5.87 -1.64 15.55
C GLU A 172 -4.41 -1.53 15.06
N ILE A 173 -3.72 -2.67 14.93
CA ILE A 173 -2.35 -2.75 14.34
C ILE A 173 -1.32 -1.93 15.16
N TYR A 174 -1.40 -1.92 16.48
CA TYR A 174 -0.38 -1.36 17.37
C TYR A 174 0.70 -2.39 17.71
N GLY A 175 1.80 -1.95 18.35
CA GLY A 175 2.92 -2.80 18.72
C GLY A 175 2.83 -3.36 20.14
N GLY A 176 3.90 -4.04 20.56
CA GLY A 176 4.02 -4.61 21.89
C GLY A 176 4.02 -3.59 23.02
N PRO A 177 3.96 -4.07 24.28
CA PRO A 177 4.08 -3.22 25.46
C PRO A 177 5.37 -2.39 25.46
N THR A 178 5.30 -1.15 25.99
CA THR A 178 6.45 -0.24 26.05
C THR A 178 6.43 0.64 27.29
N ASP A 179 7.62 0.95 27.81
CA ASP A 179 7.81 1.91 28.89
C ASP A 179 8.13 3.32 28.38
N LEU A 180 8.05 3.53 27.05
CA LEU A 180 8.35 4.83 26.45
C LEU A 180 7.27 5.87 26.80
N PRO A 181 7.66 7.16 26.99
CA PRO A 181 6.75 8.21 27.45
C PRO A 181 5.60 8.52 26.45
N TRP A 182 5.69 8.06 25.22
CA TRP A 182 4.66 8.18 24.19
C TRP A 182 3.92 6.87 23.91
N GLY A 183 3.98 5.89 24.83
CA GLY A 183 3.17 4.67 24.74
C GLY A 183 1.68 4.99 24.88
N PHE A 184 0.84 4.32 24.08
CA PHE A 184 -0.60 4.48 24.07
C PHE A 184 -1.27 3.31 24.78
N ILE A 185 -2.26 3.60 25.63
CA ILE A 185 -3.18 2.60 26.20
C ILE A 185 -4.45 2.60 25.36
N PHE A 186 -4.63 1.57 24.53
CA PHE A 186 -5.77 1.43 23.63
C PHE A 186 -6.97 0.83 24.39
N VAL A 187 -7.68 1.67 25.12
CA VAL A 187 -8.75 1.26 26.04
C VAL A 187 -9.87 0.53 25.32
N ARG A 188 -10.24 0.96 24.09
CA ARG A 188 -11.32 0.35 23.30
C ARG A 188 -11.01 -1.04 22.80
N ASP A 189 -9.73 -1.42 22.74
CA ASP A 189 -9.26 -2.78 22.44
C ASP A 189 -8.94 -3.58 23.72
N GLY A 190 -9.37 -3.09 24.89
CA GLY A 190 -9.19 -3.76 26.18
C GLY A 190 -7.76 -3.72 26.72
N GLN A 191 -6.86 -2.90 26.16
CA GLN A 191 -5.50 -2.77 26.66
C GLN A 191 -5.45 -1.98 27.97
N THR A 192 -4.63 -2.47 28.89
CA THR A 192 -4.42 -1.85 30.20
C THR A 192 -2.99 -1.38 30.40
N VAL A 193 -2.10 -1.73 29.48
CA VAL A 193 -0.67 -1.37 29.50
C VAL A 193 -0.33 -0.50 28.28
N PRO A 194 0.65 0.41 28.40
CA PRO A 194 1.09 1.21 27.26
C PRO A 194 1.70 0.32 26.19
N CYS A 195 1.30 0.54 24.93
CA CYS A 195 1.81 -0.15 23.76
C CYS A 195 2.44 0.84 22.77
N HIS A 196 3.32 0.36 21.90
CA HIS A 196 3.89 1.16 20.82
C HIS A 196 2.79 1.59 19.84
N PRO A 197 2.57 2.89 19.57
CA PRO A 197 1.64 3.35 18.55
C PRO A 197 2.27 3.20 17.15
N THR A 198 2.42 1.95 16.70
CA THR A 198 3.10 1.65 15.43
C THR A 198 2.39 2.26 14.23
N GLN A 199 1.09 2.53 14.32
CA GLN A 199 0.34 3.29 13.31
C GLN A 199 0.97 4.68 13.09
N ILE A 200 1.36 5.38 14.16
CA ILE A 200 2.01 6.69 14.08
C ILE A 200 3.41 6.55 13.46
N TYR A 201 4.18 5.53 13.84
CA TYR A 201 5.50 5.31 13.26
C TYR A 201 5.41 5.01 11.77
N GLU A 202 4.41 4.21 11.36
CA GLU A 202 4.15 3.90 9.96
C GLU A 202 3.66 5.13 9.19
N MET A 203 2.84 5.96 9.79
CA MET A 203 2.43 7.25 9.24
C MET A 203 3.65 8.15 8.98
N LEU A 204 4.57 8.25 9.94
CA LEU A 204 5.76 9.08 9.83
C LEU A 204 6.69 8.64 8.71
N TYR A 205 6.91 7.34 8.49
CA TYR A 205 7.74 6.91 7.36
C TYR A 205 7.03 7.11 6.01
N CYS A 206 5.70 7.02 5.95
CA CYS A 206 4.95 7.37 4.73
C CYS A 206 5.07 8.87 4.41
N ILE A 207 5.00 9.74 5.43
CA ILE A 207 5.25 11.18 5.28
C ILE A 207 6.69 11.43 4.83
N ALA A 208 7.67 10.74 5.42
CA ALA A 208 9.07 10.84 5.01
C ALA A 208 9.28 10.40 3.57
N ALA A 209 8.63 9.30 3.15
CA ALA A 209 8.67 8.85 1.76
C ALA A 209 8.10 9.92 0.80
N PHE A 210 6.99 10.56 1.15
CA PHE A 210 6.45 11.68 0.39
C PHE A 210 7.42 12.87 0.38
N ALA A 211 7.95 13.26 1.54
CA ALA A 211 8.85 14.40 1.69
C ALA A 211 10.18 14.21 0.94
N VAL A 212 10.56 12.99 0.60
CA VAL A 212 11.72 12.68 -0.22
C VAL A 212 11.35 12.56 -1.70
N THR A 213 10.35 11.74 -2.03
CA THR A 213 10.02 11.42 -3.43
C THR A 213 9.42 12.61 -4.17
N PHE A 214 8.60 13.43 -3.51
CA PHE A 214 7.97 14.58 -4.16
C PHE A 214 8.96 15.70 -4.52
N PRO A 215 9.90 16.15 -3.64
CA PRO A 215 10.97 17.07 -4.05
C PRO A 215 11.92 16.48 -5.09
N LEU A 216 12.23 15.18 -5.04
CA LEU A 216 13.01 14.54 -6.11
C LEU A 216 12.31 14.66 -7.47
N TYR A 217 10.99 14.43 -7.50
CA TYR A 217 10.18 14.65 -8.70
C TYR A 217 10.19 16.11 -9.17
N LEU A 218 10.11 17.08 -8.25
CA LEU A 218 9.97 18.51 -8.56
C LEU A 218 11.25 19.16 -9.06
N TYR A 219 12.34 18.90 -8.36
CA TYR A 219 13.55 19.72 -8.43
C TYR A 219 14.75 19.00 -9.07
N THR A 220 14.56 17.71 -9.43
CA THR A 220 15.63 16.92 -10.04
C THR A 220 15.19 16.23 -11.33
N GLU A 221 16.13 15.58 -12.01
CA GLU A 221 15.85 14.75 -13.18
C GLU A 221 15.24 13.36 -12.81
N ALA A 222 14.87 13.15 -11.53
CA ALA A 222 14.33 11.87 -11.06
C ALA A 222 13.07 11.45 -11.82
N ARG A 223 12.19 12.41 -12.18
CA ARG A 223 10.97 12.16 -12.98
C ARG A 223 11.26 11.57 -14.36
N ARG A 224 12.48 11.75 -14.88
CA ARG A 224 12.95 11.23 -16.18
C ARG A 224 13.73 9.91 -16.05
N ARG A 225 13.98 9.45 -14.83
CA ARG A 225 14.70 8.21 -14.54
C ARG A 225 13.71 7.14 -14.11
N GLU A 226 13.19 6.39 -15.06
CA GLU A 226 12.20 5.37 -14.79
C GLU A 226 12.62 4.34 -13.75
N GLY A 227 11.79 4.18 -12.72
CA GLY A 227 12.00 3.30 -11.59
C GLY A 227 12.75 3.96 -10.43
N LEU A 228 13.25 5.19 -10.56
CA LEU A 228 14.00 5.84 -9.50
C LEU A 228 13.12 6.23 -8.32
N LEU A 229 11.99 6.88 -8.58
CA LEU A 229 11.08 7.33 -7.53
C LEU A 229 10.43 6.14 -6.82
N LEU A 230 10.04 5.12 -7.58
CA LEU A 230 9.53 3.87 -7.02
C LEU A 230 10.59 3.17 -6.18
N GLY A 231 11.84 3.08 -6.67
CA GLY A 231 12.93 2.46 -5.93
C GLY A 231 13.20 3.17 -4.60
N VAL A 232 13.30 4.51 -4.62
CA VAL A 232 13.48 5.31 -3.39
C VAL A 232 12.30 5.15 -2.42
N PHE A 233 11.08 5.16 -2.93
CA PHE A 233 9.89 4.87 -2.14
C PHE A 233 9.98 3.49 -1.47
N MET A 234 10.34 2.45 -2.24
CA MET A 234 10.46 1.08 -1.73
C MET A 234 11.53 0.99 -0.63
N GLU A 235 12.68 1.63 -0.80
CA GLU A 235 13.72 1.63 0.23
C GLU A 235 13.20 2.27 1.53
N ILE A 236 12.62 3.46 1.47
CA ILE A 236 12.14 4.14 2.68
C ILE A 236 11.06 3.30 3.38
N VAL A 237 10.09 2.79 2.63
CA VAL A 237 8.96 2.06 3.19
C VAL A 237 9.36 0.68 3.72
N PHE A 238 10.07 -0.12 2.91
CA PHE A 238 10.32 -1.52 3.27
C PHE A 238 11.50 -1.69 4.24
N VAL A 239 12.51 -0.80 4.22
CA VAL A 239 13.56 -0.81 5.24
C VAL A 239 12.99 -0.40 6.58
N THR A 240 12.21 0.70 6.64
CA THR A 240 11.58 1.11 7.91
C THR A 240 10.55 0.10 8.40
N ARG A 241 9.76 -0.50 7.51
CA ARG A 241 8.86 -1.60 7.86
C ARG A 241 9.61 -2.78 8.45
N PHE A 242 10.70 -3.22 7.82
CA PHE A 242 11.54 -4.30 8.34
C PHE A 242 12.02 -4.01 9.77
N CYS A 243 12.46 -2.77 10.03
CA CYS A 243 12.89 -2.35 11.37
C CYS A 243 11.74 -2.29 12.37
N LEU A 244 10.56 -1.80 11.96
CA LEU A 244 9.41 -1.67 12.84
C LEU A 244 8.78 -3.02 13.23
N GLU A 245 8.92 -4.03 12.40
CA GLU A 245 8.39 -5.37 12.71
C GLU A 245 9.02 -5.98 13.98
N PHE A 246 10.21 -5.53 14.42
CA PHE A 246 10.80 -5.98 15.70
C PHE A 246 10.05 -5.49 16.95
N ILE A 247 9.24 -4.44 16.82
CA ILE A 247 8.47 -3.87 17.93
C ILE A 247 6.97 -4.08 17.79
N LYS A 248 6.53 -4.76 16.72
CA LYS A 248 5.14 -5.18 16.53
C LYS A 248 4.87 -6.49 17.27
N ASN A 249 3.60 -6.68 17.63
CA ASN A 249 3.10 -7.98 18.06
C ASN A 249 3.03 -8.92 16.85
N ASP A 250 3.28 -10.21 17.09
CA ASP A 250 3.04 -11.25 16.10
C ASP A 250 1.58 -11.17 15.65
N GLN A 251 1.34 -11.12 14.35
CA GLN A 251 -0.02 -11.01 13.79
C GLN A 251 -0.68 -12.37 13.64
N GLU A 252 0.13 -13.43 13.54
CA GLU A 252 -0.32 -14.79 13.33
C GLU A 252 0.35 -15.74 14.33
N ALA A 253 -0.40 -16.72 14.84
CA ALA A 253 0.07 -17.66 15.85
C ALA A 253 1.28 -18.51 15.41
N PHE A 254 1.47 -18.71 14.10
CA PHE A 254 2.61 -19.46 13.57
C PHE A 254 3.93 -18.67 13.54
N GLU A 255 3.90 -17.36 13.76
CA GLU A 255 5.10 -16.50 13.79
C GLU A 255 5.89 -16.65 15.09
N ALA A 256 5.26 -17.14 16.14
CA ALA A 256 5.86 -17.30 17.46
C ALA A 256 7.09 -18.21 17.42
N GLY A 257 8.25 -17.66 17.78
CA GLY A 257 9.53 -18.40 17.85
C GLY A 257 10.37 -18.36 16.58
N HIS A 258 9.95 -17.72 15.51
CA HIS A 258 10.81 -17.48 14.35
C HIS A 258 11.72 -16.26 14.54
N VAL A 259 12.94 -16.33 13.99
CA VAL A 259 13.95 -15.24 14.07
C VAL A 259 13.49 -13.98 13.33
N LEU A 260 12.78 -14.15 12.22
CA LEU A 260 12.15 -13.09 11.44
C LEU A 260 10.67 -13.43 11.25
N ASN A 261 9.81 -12.43 11.44
CA ASN A 261 8.39 -12.57 11.17
C ASN A 261 8.08 -12.47 9.66
N MET A 262 6.85 -12.78 9.28
CA MET A 262 6.42 -12.76 7.88
C MET A 262 6.57 -11.36 7.25
N GLY A 263 6.30 -10.29 8.01
CA GLY A 263 6.45 -8.91 7.54
C GLY A 263 7.91 -8.57 7.16
N GLN A 264 8.88 -9.10 7.89
CA GLN A 264 10.31 -8.95 7.61
C GLN A 264 10.72 -9.76 6.38
N TRP A 265 10.36 -11.04 6.32
CA TRP A 265 10.65 -11.88 5.16
C TRP A 265 10.11 -11.30 3.87
N LEU A 266 8.89 -10.77 3.91
CA LEU A 266 8.23 -10.17 2.75
C LEU A 266 8.85 -8.80 2.37
N SER A 267 9.50 -8.10 3.30
CA SER A 267 10.16 -6.82 3.01
C SER A 267 11.46 -6.99 2.22
N LEU A 268 12.21 -8.07 2.44
CA LEU A 268 13.52 -8.30 1.80
C LEU A 268 13.49 -8.30 0.24
N PRO A 269 12.55 -8.98 -0.43
CA PRO A 269 12.45 -8.91 -1.89
C PRO A 269 12.17 -7.51 -2.42
N PHE A 270 11.38 -6.72 -1.69
CA PHE A 270 11.05 -5.36 -2.09
C PHE A 270 12.23 -4.39 -1.90
N ILE A 271 13.03 -4.56 -0.84
CA ILE A 271 14.29 -3.85 -0.64
C ILE A 271 15.26 -4.19 -1.80
N ALA A 272 15.47 -5.47 -2.10
CA ALA A 272 16.32 -5.88 -3.20
C ALA A 272 15.85 -5.31 -4.56
N LEU A 273 14.54 -5.29 -4.80
CA LEU A 273 13.94 -4.69 -6.00
C LEU A 273 14.14 -3.18 -6.02
N GLY A 274 13.98 -2.48 -4.89
CA GLY A 274 14.20 -1.05 -4.78
C GLY A 274 15.65 -0.67 -5.15
N ILE A 275 16.64 -1.35 -4.58
CA ILE A 275 18.06 -1.18 -4.93
C ILE A 275 18.29 -1.43 -6.43
N TYR A 276 17.73 -2.51 -6.97
CA TYR A 276 17.83 -2.81 -8.39
C TYR A 276 17.26 -1.69 -9.26
N LEU A 277 16.08 -1.17 -8.92
CA LEU A 277 15.42 -0.10 -9.67
C LEU A 277 16.23 1.20 -9.64
N ILE A 278 16.81 1.56 -8.50
CA ILE A 278 17.68 2.72 -8.36
C ILE A 278 18.92 2.56 -9.27
N ILE A 279 19.63 1.44 -9.16
CA ILE A 279 20.83 1.17 -9.99
C ILE A 279 20.45 1.18 -11.48
N ARG A 280 19.34 0.53 -11.86
CA ARG A 280 18.85 0.50 -13.23
C ARG A 280 18.54 1.91 -13.74
N ALA A 281 17.90 2.75 -12.94
CA ALA A 281 17.52 4.11 -13.32
C ALA A 281 18.73 5.00 -13.66
N PHE A 282 19.86 4.82 -13.00
CA PHE A 282 21.10 5.53 -13.32
C PHE A 282 21.86 4.96 -14.53
N ARG A 283 21.61 3.69 -14.89
CA ARG A 283 22.25 3.03 -16.06
C ARG A 283 21.45 3.23 -17.35
N ARG A 284 20.23 3.71 -17.30
CA ARG A 284 19.35 3.92 -18.46
C ARG A 284 19.38 5.38 -18.92
N PRO A 285 19.13 5.64 -20.21
CA PRO A 285 18.97 7.01 -20.70
C PRO A 285 17.76 7.66 -20.06
N LEU A 286 17.76 8.99 -20.00
CA LEU A 286 16.64 9.77 -19.50
C LEU A 286 15.43 9.67 -20.44
N SER A 287 14.24 9.53 -19.87
CA SER A 287 12.99 9.59 -20.63
C SER A 287 12.81 10.95 -21.31
N PRO A 288 12.12 11.02 -22.46
CA PRO A 288 11.89 12.25 -23.19
C PRO A 288 11.06 13.26 -22.38
N VAL A 289 11.22 14.54 -22.71
CA VAL A 289 10.35 15.61 -22.19
C VAL A 289 9.38 16.00 -23.30
N VAL A 290 8.11 16.15 -22.95
CA VAL A 290 7.06 16.57 -23.87
C VAL A 290 6.66 18.01 -23.54
N ASP A 291 7.03 18.93 -24.41
CA ASP A 291 6.82 20.37 -24.19
C ASP A 291 5.36 20.80 -24.36
N LYS A 292 4.58 20.07 -25.15
CA LYS A 292 3.16 20.37 -25.39
C LYS A 292 2.35 19.09 -25.50
N CYS A 293 1.14 19.10 -24.91
CA CYS A 293 0.21 18.01 -25.09
C CYS A 293 -0.15 17.87 -26.58
N PRO A 294 0.04 16.69 -27.19
CA PRO A 294 -0.35 16.47 -28.57
C PRO A 294 -1.87 16.61 -28.71
N LYS A 295 -2.31 17.22 -29.81
CA LYS A 295 -3.74 17.21 -30.15
C LYS A 295 -4.17 15.78 -30.40
N LYS A 296 -5.36 15.43 -29.92
CA LYS A 296 -5.99 14.15 -30.21
C LYS A 296 -6.11 14.03 -31.74
N ILE A 297 -5.51 12.98 -32.34
CA ILE A 297 -5.72 12.60 -33.74
C ILE A 297 -7.03 11.83 -33.82
#